data_e6f71ae5210770f50d47bf4a099be146
#
_entry.id   e6f71ae5210770f50d47bf4a099be146
#
_cell.length_a   1.000
_cell.length_b   1.000
_cell.length_c   1.000
_cell.angle_alpha   90.00
_cell.angle_beta   90.00
_cell.angle_gamma   90.00
#
_symmetry.space_group_name_H-M   'P 1'
#
loop_
_entity.id
_entity.type
_entity.pdbx_description
1 polymer ?
#
loop_
_entity_poly.entity_id
_entity_poly.type
_entity_poly.pdbx_seq_one_letter_code
_entity_poly.pdbx_strand_id
1 'polypeptide(L)'
;MPLPAKEIPDSRKIFYIDLLRAVACLCVVILHVSAAYVFKGVGSRDFWVGNLFDSASRTGVPLFVMISGALMLDENYVFAKEKWFRHILKLLCFFLFWSVAYAVIYPFIKHEEINLLNAVRSILKGHYHLWFIPMIIGLYLIIPLLRLWVNRQNKQYVEYFLLLSFVFSFVIPQAIQLLVCFRSGFSFLYDVIDRFYLKYTSGFTSYFIMGWYLRNYELPHKKLCYCLGMAGLCITFLGTYGELSYLHSNEWIFYSNFSVNVCLYSTAVFVLIKSLYGSVRYSDSFFHLATRLVNRNSLGIYAVHAAILAEVSPLFSQLHALIAVPLIFVITMNAS
;
A
#
# COMPACT_ATOMS: atom_id res chain seq x y z
N MET A 1 43.66 -2.80 20.18
CA MET A 1 43.32 -3.79 19.15
C MET A 1 41.90 -3.47 18.69
N PRO A 2 41.66 -3.01 17.46
CA PRO A 2 40.32 -2.76 17.00
C PRO A 2 39.60 -4.11 16.80
N LEU A 3 38.40 -4.23 17.38
CA LEU A 3 37.55 -5.42 17.18
C LEU A 3 37.31 -5.63 15.67
N PRO A 4 37.31 -6.87 15.17
CA PRO A 4 37.06 -7.14 13.76
C PRO A 4 35.68 -6.60 13.40
N ALA A 5 35.63 -5.80 12.32
CA ALA A 5 34.39 -5.31 11.75
C ALA A 5 33.50 -6.52 11.47
N LYS A 6 32.41 -6.64 12.25
CA LYS A 6 31.37 -7.62 11.97
C LYS A 6 30.90 -7.37 10.54
N GLU A 7 31.13 -8.31 9.65
CA GLU A 7 30.57 -8.25 8.30
C GLU A 7 29.08 -7.96 8.43
N ILE A 8 28.69 -6.76 8.02
CA ILE A 8 27.28 -6.34 7.99
C ILE A 8 26.63 -7.26 6.97
N PRO A 9 25.71 -8.16 7.36
CA PRO A 9 24.99 -8.95 6.39
C PRO A 9 24.38 -7.98 5.39
N ASP A 10 24.55 -8.25 4.08
CA ASP A 10 24.02 -7.41 3.00
C ASP A 10 22.53 -7.16 3.28
N SER A 11 22.23 -6.02 3.93
CA SER A 11 20.89 -5.64 4.42
C SER A 11 19.86 -5.57 3.27
N ARG A 12 20.33 -5.77 2.03
CA ARG A 12 19.53 -5.76 0.81
C ARG A 12 18.89 -7.09 0.46
N LYS A 13 19.22 -8.20 1.17
CA LYS A 13 18.71 -9.54 0.84
C LYS A 13 18.11 -10.23 2.07
N ILE A 14 17.07 -9.66 2.61
CA ILE A 14 16.30 -10.27 3.70
C ILE A 14 15.06 -10.90 3.08
N PHE A 15 15.01 -12.24 3.01
CA PHE A 15 13.98 -12.98 2.29
C PHE A 15 12.55 -12.56 2.65
N TYR A 16 12.22 -12.41 3.94
CA TYR A 16 10.85 -12.03 4.34
C TYR A 16 10.46 -10.60 3.87
N ILE A 17 11.41 -9.68 3.75
CA ILE A 17 11.16 -8.33 3.20
C ILE A 17 10.86 -8.41 1.70
N ASP A 18 11.62 -9.23 0.98
CA ASP A 18 11.41 -9.43 -0.45
C ASP A 18 10.08 -10.17 -0.70
N LEU A 19 9.71 -11.12 0.17
CA LEU A 19 8.42 -11.80 0.13
C LEU A 19 7.26 -10.82 0.42
N LEU A 20 7.40 -9.97 1.44
CA LEU A 20 6.41 -8.90 1.72
C LEU A 20 6.22 -8.00 0.51
N ARG A 21 7.31 -7.61 -0.17
CA ARG A 21 7.24 -6.76 -1.37
C ARG A 21 6.56 -7.47 -2.53
N ALA A 22 6.87 -8.76 -2.74
CA ALA A 22 6.20 -9.57 -3.75
C ALA A 22 4.69 -9.67 -3.47
N VAL A 23 4.30 -9.98 -2.23
CA VAL A 23 2.89 -10.02 -1.80
C VAL A 23 2.21 -8.67 -2.01
N ALA A 24 2.86 -7.56 -1.62
CA ALA A 24 2.31 -6.22 -1.83
C ALA A 24 2.09 -5.91 -3.32
N CYS A 25 3.04 -6.29 -4.18
CA CYS A 25 2.93 -6.11 -5.63
C CYS A 25 1.74 -6.91 -6.20
N LEU A 26 1.62 -8.19 -5.83
CA LEU A 26 0.49 -9.02 -6.24
C LEU A 26 -0.85 -8.45 -5.77
N CYS A 27 -0.92 -8.00 -4.51
CA CYS A 27 -2.12 -7.35 -3.96
C CYS A 27 -2.52 -6.11 -4.75
N VAL A 28 -1.59 -5.24 -5.14
CA VAL A 28 -1.91 -4.04 -5.93
C VAL A 28 -2.52 -4.41 -7.28
N VAL A 29 -1.98 -5.41 -7.98
CA VAL A 29 -2.55 -5.83 -9.26
C VAL A 29 -3.93 -6.47 -9.07
N ILE A 30 -4.09 -7.39 -8.10
CA ILE A 30 -5.39 -8.04 -7.81
C ILE A 30 -6.44 -6.98 -7.45
N LEU A 31 -6.11 -5.98 -6.63
CA LEU A 31 -7.00 -4.89 -6.26
C LEU A 31 -7.55 -4.17 -7.49
N HIS A 32 -6.69 -3.81 -8.44
CA HIS A 32 -7.12 -3.10 -9.64
C HIS A 32 -7.94 -3.99 -10.59
N VAL A 33 -7.66 -5.30 -10.64
CA VAL A 33 -8.48 -6.25 -11.40
C VAL A 33 -9.86 -6.41 -10.75
N SER A 34 -9.92 -6.61 -9.43
CA SER A 34 -11.15 -6.92 -8.70
C SER A 34 -12.09 -5.73 -8.57
N ALA A 35 -11.56 -4.50 -8.54
CA ALA A 35 -12.35 -3.26 -8.43
C ALA A 35 -13.45 -3.17 -9.48
N ALA A 36 -13.20 -3.57 -10.74
CA ALA A 36 -14.19 -3.55 -11.80
C ALA A 36 -15.43 -4.43 -11.50
N TYR A 37 -15.26 -5.50 -10.73
CA TYR A 37 -16.33 -6.41 -10.33
C TYR A 37 -17.08 -5.92 -9.09
N VAL A 38 -16.41 -5.19 -8.19
CA VAL A 38 -17.08 -4.50 -7.09
C VAL A 38 -18.03 -3.42 -7.61
N PHE A 39 -17.63 -2.67 -8.62
CA PHE A 39 -18.47 -1.63 -9.26
C PHE A 39 -19.69 -2.18 -10.01
N LYS A 40 -19.81 -3.50 -10.27
CA LYS A 40 -21.03 -4.10 -10.82
C LYS A 40 -22.23 -4.03 -9.86
N GLY A 41 -22.00 -3.67 -8.60
CA GLY A 41 -23.01 -3.45 -7.59
C GLY A 41 -23.39 -4.70 -6.77
N VAL A 42 -23.98 -4.47 -5.62
CA VAL A 42 -24.24 -5.45 -4.54
C VAL A 42 -25.19 -6.58 -4.96
N GLY A 43 -26.09 -6.34 -5.90
CA GLY A 43 -27.03 -7.35 -6.43
C GLY A 43 -26.38 -8.34 -7.39
N SER A 44 -25.15 -8.11 -7.84
CA SER A 44 -24.44 -8.99 -8.76
C SER A 44 -23.75 -10.15 -8.02
N ARG A 45 -23.77 -11.35 -8.60
CA ARG A 45 -22.94 -12.48 -8.11
C ARG A 45 -21.46 -12.16 -8.17
N ASP A 46 -21.04 -11.36 -9.16
CA ASP A 46 -19.67 -10.92 -9.36
C ASP A 46 -19.19 -10.00 -8.23
N PHE A 47 -20.08 -9.23 -7.61
CA PHE A 47 -19.75 -8.36 -6.49
C PHE A 47 -19.08 -9.12 -5.33
N TRP A 48 -19.63 -10.25 -4.92
CA TRP A 48 -19.11 -11.00 -3.79
C TRP A 48 -17.68 -11.50 -4.01
N VAL A 49 -17.43 -11.98 -5.21
CA VAL A 49 -16.09 -12.46 -5.59
C VAL A 49 -15.13 -11.26 -5.74
N GLY A 50 -15.56 -10.20 -6.41
CA GLY A 50 -14.79 -8.95 -6.54
C GLY A 50 -14.44 -8.37 -5.17
N ASN A 51 -15.43 -8.24 -4.28
CA ASN A 51 -15.23 -7.74 -2.92
C ASN A 51 -14.28 -8.63 -2.09
N LEU A 52 -14.32 -9.95 -2.25
CA LEU A 52 -13.41 -10.86 -1.56
C LEU A 52 -11.95 -10.61 -1.99
N PHE A 53 -11.68 -10.58 -3.31
CA PHE A 53 -10.33 -10.34 -3.81
C PHE A 53 -9.86 -8.92 -3.49
N ASP A 54 -10.73 -7.93 -3.62
CA ASP A 54 -10.41 -6.53 -3.31
C ASP A 54 -10.08 -6.35 -1.84
N SER A 55 -10.94 -6.83 -0.92
CA SER A 55 -10.73 -6.78 0.54
C SER A 55 -9.42 -7.45 0.96
N ALA A 56 -9.13 -8.64 0.42
CA ALA A 56 -7.89 -9.36 0.72
C ALA A 56 -6.65 -8.60 0.21
N SER A 57 -6.80 -7.77 -0.80
CA SER A 57 -5.70 -7.05 -1.46
C SER A 57 -5.43 -5.65 -0.92
N ARG A 58 -6.30 -5.10 -0.04
CA ARG A 58 -6.13 -3.75 0.54
C ARG A 58 -4.83 -3.56 1.33
N THR A 59 -4.19 -4.62 1.73
CA THR A 59 -2.89 -4.58 2.41
C THR A 59 -1.71 -4.15 1.51
N GLY A 60 -1.85 -4.14 0.17
CA GLY A 60 -0.75 -3.89 -0.77
C GLY A 60 -0.01 -2.58 -0.52
N VAL A 61 -0.71 -1.44 -0.50
CA VAL A 61 -0.11 -0.12 -0.26
C VAL A 61 0.47 0.01 1.15
N PRO A 62 -0.25 -0.33 2.24
CA PRO A 62 0.33 -0.34 3.58
C PRO A 62 1.62 -1.15 3.69
N LEU A 63 1.67 -2.34 3.10
CA LEU A 63 2.88 -3.19 3.12
C LEU A 63 4.06 -2.51 2.41
N PHE A 64 3.86 -1.91 1.23
CA PHE A 64 4.92 -1.17 0.55
C PHE A 64 5.49 -0.03 1.41
N VAL A 65 4.63 0.72 2.09
CA VAL A 65 5.04 1.81 2.97
C VAL A 65 5.79 1.26 4.19
N MET A 66 5.27 0.21 4.83
CA MET A 66 5.93 -0.44 5.97
C MET A 66 7.31 -1.02 5.59
N ILE A 67 7.44 -1.67 4.43
CA ILE A 67 8.71 -2.18 3.92
C ILE A 67 9.71 -1.04 3.72
N SER A 68 9.26 0.07 3.14
CA SER A 68 10.10 1.24 2.92
C SER A 68 10.61 1.82 4.23
N GLY A 69 9.75 1.94 5.24
CA GLY A 69 10.14 2.38 6.58
C GLY A 69 11.09 1.40 7.28
N ALA A 70 10.80 0.10 7.19
CA ALA A 70 11.65 -0.94 7.74
C ALA A 70 13.09 -0.90 7.20
N LEU A 71 13.27 -0.50 5.93
CA LEU A 71 14.58 -0.44 5.30
C LEU A 71 15.27 0.91 5.48
N MET A 72 14.54 2.01 5.29
CA MET A 72 15.12 3.35 5.23
C MET A 72 15.38 3.98 6.61
N LEU A 73 14.64 3.54 7.64
CA LEU A 73 14.86 3.98 9.02
C LEU A 73 15.78 3.04 9.81
N ASP A 74 16.27 1.95 9.21
CA ASP A 74 17.20 1.04 9.88
C ASP A 74 18.47 1.80 10.33
N GLU A 75 18.85 1.63 11.59
CA GLU A 75 20.03 2.26 12.18
C GLU A 75 21.33 1.82 11.47
N ASN A 76 21.37 0.58 10.98
CA ASN A 76 22.51 0.04 10.22
C ASN A 76 22.56 0.55 8.78
N TYR A 77 21.52 1.23 8.30
CA TYR A 77 21.53 1.82 6.95
C TYR A 77 22.42 3.06 6.94
N VAL A 78 23.54 2.98 6.22
CA VAL A 78 24.43 4.13 6.03
C VAL A 78 23.71 5.18 5.18
N PHE A 79 23.26 6.24 5.85
CA PHE A 79 22.60 7.35 5.20
C PHE A 79 23.64 8.24 4.47
N ALA A 80 23.76 8.05 3.16
CA ALA A 80 24.59 8.91 2.31
C ALA A 80 23.67 9.89 1.56
N LYS A 81 23.84 11.20 1.78
CA LYS A 81 23.01 12.26 1.21
C LYS A 81 22.92 12.16 -0.32
N GLU A 82 24.03 11.86 -0.98
CA GLU A 82 24.09 11.74 -2.44
C GLU A 82 23.31 10.52 -2.96
N LYS A 83 23.33 9.39 -2.23
CA LYS A 83 22.56 8.19 -2.59
C LYS A 83 21.07 8.42 -2.37
N TRP A 84 20.72 9.05 -1.25
CA TRP A 84 19.34 9.43 -0.92
C TRP A 84 18.75 10.39 -1.96
N PHE A 85 19.46 11.48 -2.28
CA PHE A 85 19.01 12.44 -3.30
C PHE A 85 18.86 11.79 -4.66
N ARG A 86 19.84 10.99 -5.10
CA ARG A 86 19.74 10.24 -6.37
C ARG A 86 18.57 9.28 -6.40
N HIS A 87 18.21 8.69 -5.26
CA HIS A 87 17.04 7.81 -5.18
C HIS A 87 15.73 8.58 -5.37
N ILE A 88 15.59 9.73 -4.71
CA ILE A 88 14.44 10.63 -4.90
C ILE A 88 14.35 11.09 -6.35
N LEU A 89 15.48 11.52 -6.94
CA LEU A 89 15.52 11.98 -8.32
C LEU A 89 15.11 10.86 -9.30
N LYS A 90 15.54 9.61 -9.07
CA LYS A 90 15.11 8.46 -9.88
C LYS A 90 13.60 8.23 -9.81
N LEU A 91 13.00 8.34 -8.62
CA LEU A 91 11.55 8.22 -8.45
C LEU A 91 10.81 9.37 -9.14
N LEU A 92 11.33 10.59 -9.06
CA LEU A 92 10.75 11.75 -9.74
C LEU A 92 10.82 11.59 -11.27
N CYS A 93 11.97 11.19 -11.81
CA CYS A 93 12.13 10.91 -13.24
C CYS A 93 11.18 9.77 -13.68
N PHE A 94 11.07 8.71 -12.89
CA PHE A 94 10.13 7.62 -13.14
C PHE A 94 8.68 8.11 -13.18
N PHE A 95 8.26 8.92 -12.19
CA PHE A 95 6.93 9.51 -12.15
C PHE A 95 6.64 10.38 -13.37
N LEU A 96 7.55 11.29 -13.72
CA LEU A 96 7.40 12.19 -14.86
C LEU A 96 7.34 11.41 -16.18
N PHE A 97 8.23 10.43 -16.37
CA PHE A 97 8.24 9.60 -17.57
C PHE A 97 6.90 8.89 -17.77
N TRP A 98 6.41 8.20 -16.73
CA TRP A 98 5.14 7.46 -16.83
C TRP A 98 3.93 8.38 -16.88
N SER A 99 3.97 9.54 -16.24
CA SER A 99 2.91 10.55 -16.37
C SER A 99 2.79 11.07 -17.80
N VAL A 100 3.91 11.32 -18.48
CA VAL A 100 3.93 11.67 -19.91
C VAL A 100 3.44 10.50 -20.76
N ALA A 101 3.90 9.28 -20.47
CA ALA A 101 3.48 8.09 -21.21
C ALA A 101 1.96 7.91 -21.17
N TYR A 102 1.33 8.05 -19.99
CA TYR A 102 -0.12 7.91 -19.84
C TYR A 102 -0.91 9.13 -20.34
N ALA A 103 -0.37 10.33 -20.25
CA ALA A 103 -1.09 11.55 -20.64
C ALA A 103 -0.97 11.90 -22.13
N VAL A 104 0.06 11.41 -22.80
CA VAL A 104 0.37 11.79 -24.20
C VAL A 104 0.57 10.55 -25.06
N ILE A 105 1.49 9.66 -24.71
CA ILE A 105 1.88 8.53 -25.57
C ILE A 105 0.73 7.55 -25.73
N TYR A 106 0.07 7.17 -24.64
CA TYR A 106 -1.04 6.22 -24.67
C TYR A 106 -2.26 6.74 -25.46
N PRO A 107 -2.79 7.96 -25.22
CA PRO A 107 -3.83 8.55 -26.04
C PRO A 107 -3.42 8.69 -27.52
N PHE A 108 -2.17 9.09 -27.81
CA PHE A 108 -1.67 9.17 -29.18
C PHE A 108 -1.72 7.83 -29.91
N ILE A 109 -1.32 6.73 -29.26
CA ILE A 109 -1.41 5.37 -29.82
C ILE A 109 -2.87 4.96 -30.04
N LYS A 110 -3.79 5.43 -29.20
CA LYS A 110 -5.25 5.15 -29.32
C LYS A 110 -5.97 6.08 -30.31
N HIS A 111 -5.24 6.99 -30.97
CA HIS A 111 -5.81 7.99 -31.88
C HIS A 111 -6.87 8.90 -31.21
N GLU A 112 -6.69 9.17 -29.90
CA GLU A 112 -7.51 10.09 -29.14
C GLU A 112 -7.04 11.54 -29.32
N GLU A 113 -7.96 12.49 -29.26
CA GLU A 113 -7.61 13.92 -29.32
C GLU A 113 -6.88 14.36 -28.05
N ILE A 114 -5.70 14.97 -28.21
CA ILE A 114 -4.89 15.46 -27.10
C ILE A 114 -5.07 16.97 -26.97
N ASN A 115 -5.76 17.38 -25.90
CA ASN A 115 -5.82 18.79 -25.51
C ASN A 115 -4.58 19.12 -24.64
N LEU A 116 -3.81 20.14 -25.06
CA LEU A 116 -2.56 20.51 -24.38
C LEU A 116 -2.75 20.82 -22.89
N LEU A 117 -3.78 21.59 -22.52
CA LEU A 117 -4.04 21.96 -21.13
C LEU A 117 -4.37 20.72 -20.27
N ASN A 118 -5.18 19.81 -20.83
CA ASN A 118 -5.54 18.56 -20.15
C ASN A 118 -4.32 17.64 -20.04
N ALA A 119 -3.47 17.56 -21.06
CA ALA A 119 -2.24 16.80 -21.01
C ALA A 119 -1.28 17.31 -19.93
N VAL A 120 -1.06 18.64 -19.83
CA VAL A 120 -0.24 19.23 -18.76
C VAL A 120 -0.83 18.93 -17.37
N ARG A 121 -2.13 19.10 -17.18
CA ARG A 121 -2.80 18.74 -15.91
C ARG A 121 -2.63 17.27 -15.55
N SER A 122 -2.80 16.38 -16.54
CA SER A 122 -2.64 14.92 -16.35
C SER A 122 -1.19 14.54 -16.04
N ILE A 123 -0.20 15.20 -16.66
CA ILE A 123 1.22 14.98 -16.34
C ILE A 123 1.53 15.40 -14.91
N LEU A 124 1.05 16.56 -14.47
CA LEU A 124 1.31 17.06 -13.11
C LEU A 124 0.59 16.21 -12.04
N LYS A 125 -0.65 15.79 -12.32
CA LYS A 125 -1.43 14.97 -11.41
C LYS A 125 -0.96 13.51 -11.38
N GLY A 126 -0.42 13.01 -12.50
CA GLY A 126 -0.15 11.61 -12.74
C GLY A 126 -1.41 10.80 -13.09
N HIS A 127 -1.22 9.63 -13.70
CA HIS A 127 -2.31 8.67 -13.90
C HIS A 127 -2.81 8.12 -12.55
N TYR A 128 -4.08 7.71 -12.47
CA TYR A 128 -4.76 7.39 -11.20
C TYR A 128 -3.99 6.43 -10.27
N HIS A 129 -3.19 5.49 -10.79
CA HIS A 129 -2.40 4.57 -9.97
C HIS A 129 -1.03 5.14 -9.55
N LEU A 130 -0.51 6.17 -10.25
CA LEU A 130 0.84 6.71 -10.00
C LEU A 130 0.95 7.55 -8.71
N TRP A 131 -0.18 7.85 -8.03
CA TRP A 131 -0.20 8.67 -6.81
C TRP A 131 0.74 8.17 -5.68
N PHE A 132 1.04 6.87 -5.67
CA PHE A 132 1.93 6.28 -4.69
C PHE A 132 3.36 6.83 -4.78
N ILE A 133 3.84 7.17 -5.99
CA ILE A 133 5.21 7.67 -6.17
C ILE A 133 5.43 9.06 -5.55
N PRO A 134 4.62 10.10 -5.81
CA PRO A 134 4.73 11.37 -5.08
C PRO A 134 4.59 11.20 -3.56
N MET A 135 3.69 10.33 -3.10
CA MET A 135 3.54 10.04 -1.68
C MET A 135 4.81 9.46 -1.07
N ILE A 136 5.42 8.44 -1.70
CA ILE A 136 6.66 7.84 -1.18
C ILE A 136 7.86 8.78 -1.27
N ILE A 137 7.91 9.66 -2.29
CA ILE A 137 8.90 10.75 -2.36
C ILE A 137 8.75 11.66 -1.15
N GLY A 138 7.52 12.06 -0.80
CA GLY A 138 7.24 12.87 0.40
C GLY A 138 7.75 12.20 1.68
N LEU A 139 7.51 10.90 1.84
CA LEU A 139 8.05 10.14 2.97
C LEU A 139 9.58 10.08 2.97
N TYR A 140 10.20 9.96 1.80
CA TYR A 140 11.66 9.93 1.71
C TYR A 140 12.30 11.29 2.01
N LEU A 141 11.63 12.40 1.68
CA LEU A 141 12.09 13.74 2.03
C LEU A 141 12.18 13.96 3.54
N ILE A 142 11.29 13.36 4.32
CA ILE A 142 11.28 13.52 5.78
C ILE A 142 12.17 12.50 6.52
N ILE A 143 12.80 11.52 5.82
CA ILE A 143 13.68 10.52 6.45
C ILE A 143 14.75 11.14 7.34
N PRO A 144 15.50 12.20 6.92
CA PRO A 144 16.53 12.80 7.78
C PRO A 144 15.97 13.27 9.13
N LEU A 145 14.75 13.83 9.14
CA LEU A 145 14.09 14.29 10.36
C LEU A 145 13.61 13.12 11.21
N LEU A 146 13.00 12.09 10.59
CA LEU A 146 12.53 10.90 11.30
C LEU A 146 13.67 10.17 11.98
N ARG A 147 14.83 10.03 11.35
CA ARG A 147 15.99 9.34 11.90
C ARG A 147 16.59 10.01 13.14
N LEU A 148 16.25 11.27 13.43
CA LEU A 148 16.70 11.95 14.67
C LEU A 148 16.08 11.31 15.91
N TRP A 149 14.85 10.83 15.84
CA TRP A 149 14.11 10.31 16.97
C TRP A 149 13.59 8.88 16.80
N VAL A 150 13.43 8.37 15.58
CA VAL A 150 13.05 6.98 15.33
C VAL A 150 14.28 6.10 15.44
N ASN A 151 14.57 5.65 16.65
CA ASN A 151 15.69 4.77 16.99
C ASN A 151 15.33 3.89 18.19
N ARG A 152 16.17 2.90 18.49
CA ARG A 152 15.91 1.94 19.57
C ARG A 152 15.95 2.56 20.97
N GLN A 153 16.70 3.64 21.16
CA GLN A 153 16.78 4.36 22.45
C GLN A 153 15.46 5.09 22.76
N ASN A 154 14.76 5.52 21.73
CA ASN A 154 13.51 6.27 21.81
C ASN A 154 12.25 5.41 21.65
N LYS A 155 12.33 4.10 21.91
CA LYS A 155 11.23 3.15 21.71
C LYS A 155 9.88 3.66 22.23
N GLN A 156 9.83 4.18 23.46
CA GLN A 156 8.60 4.69 24.09
C GLN A 156 7.98 5.87 23.33
N TYR A 157 8.79 6.75 22.74
CA TYR A 157 8.30 7.87 21.95
C TYR A 157 7.77 7.40 20.58
N VAL A 158 8.39 6.36 20.01
CA VAL A 158 7.88 5.72 18.79
C VAL A 158 6.55 5.04 19.07
N GLU A 159 6.41 4.31 20.17
CA GLU A 159 5.15 3.68 20.58
C GLU A 159 4.05 4.72 20.84
N TYR A 160 4.39 5.83 21.52
CA TYR A 160 3.49 6.95 21.74
C TYR A 160 3.03 7.59 20.41
N PHE A 161 3.97 7.82 19.48
CA PHE A 161 3.63 8.33 18.15
C PHE A 161 2.70 7.37 17.40
N LEU A 162 2.98 6.07 17.42
CA LEU A 162 2.12 5.06 16.77
C LEU A 162 0.73 5.01 17.40
N LEU A 163 0.61 5.18 18.72
CA LEU A 163 -0.67 5.27 19.42
C LEU A 163 -1.46 6.52 18.98
N LEU A 164 -0.83 7.70 18.99
CA LEU A 164 -1.45 8.93 18.51
C LEU A 164 -1.89 8.80 17.05
N SER A 165 -1.02 8.24 16.20
CA SER A 165 -1.34 8.00 14.80
C SER A 165 -2.54 7.05 14.65
N PHE A 166 -2.58 5.97 15.43
CA PHE A 166 -3.70 5.03 15.39
C PHE A 166 -5.02 5.71 15.74
N VAL A 167 -5.04 6.53 16.79
CA VAL A 167 -6.23 7.27 17.20
C VAL A 167 -6.64 8.33 16.18
N PHE A 168 -5.73 9.22 15.79
CA PHE A 168 -6.05 10.41 15.00
C PHE A 168 -6.03 10.20 13.48
N SER A 169 -5.37 9.15 12.97
CA SER A 169 -5.36 8.88 11.52
C SER A 169 -6.25 7.71 11.12
N PHE A 170 -6.65 6.83 12.05
CA PHE A 170 -7.45 5.66 11.73
C PHE A 170 -8.78 5.68 12.48
N VAL A 171 -8.77 5.66 13.84
CA VAL A 171 -9.99 5.49 14.63
C VAL A 171 -10.95 6.66 14.47
N ILE A 172 -10.49 7.87 14.74
CA ILE A 172 -11.36 9.07 14.74
C ILE A 172 -11.89 9.39 13.33
N PRO A 173 -11.06 9.44 12.25
CA PRO A 173 -11.57 9.71 10.92
C PRO A 173 -12.59 8.67 10.46
N GLN A 174 -12.35 7.38 10.68
CA GLN A 174 -13.29 6.33 10.31
C GLN A 174 -14.59 6.43 11.11
N ALA A 175 -14.53 6.71 12.41
CA ALA A 175 -15.71 6.89 13.24
C ALA A 175 -16.55 8.08 12.76
N ILE A 176 -15.92 9.21 12.41
CA ILE A 176 -16.63 10.38 11.87
C ILE A 176 -17.27 10.04 10.51
N GLN A 177 -16.54 9.37 9.60
CA GLN A 177 -17.10 8.96 8.31
C GLN A 177 -18.35 8.11 8.50
N LEU A 178 -18.31 7.13 9.40
CA LEU A 178 -19.47 6.30 9.71
C LEU A 178 -20.61 7.14 10.30
N LEU A 179 -20.34 8.01 11.25
CA LEU A 179 -21.38 8.89 11.84
C LEU A 179 -22.03 9.78 10.77
N VAL A 180 -21.25 10.36 9.86
CA VAL A 180 -21.76 11.20 8.75
C VAL A 180 -22.62 10.37 7.79
N CYS A 181 -22.25 9.12 7.49
CA CYS A 181 -23.09 8.24 6.67
C CYS A 181 -24.43 7.92 7.33
N PHE A 182 -24.46 7.73 8.66
CA PHE A 182 -25.72 7.54 9.37
C PHE A 182 -26.55 8.83 9.49
N ARG A 183 -25.89 9.97 9.67
CA ARG A 183 -26.55 11.27 9.82
C ARG A 183 -25.62 12.42 9.42
N SER A 184 -25.96 13.10 8.34
CA SER A 184 -25.17 14.19 7.78
C SER A 184 -24.91 15.37 8.75
N GLY A 185 -25.76 15.56 9.77
CA GLY A 185 -25.57 16.58 10.81
C GLY A 185 -24.28 16.48 11.62
N PHE A 186 -23.53 15.35 11.53
CA PHE A 186 -22.24 15.18 12.19
C PHE A 186 -21.04 15.67 11.35
N SER A 187 -21.25 16.20 10.16
CA SER A 187 -20.17 16.69 9.29
C SER A 187 -19.28 17.76 9.94
N PHE A 188 -19.81 18.57 10.88
CA PHE A 188 -19.01 19.54 11.64
C PHE A 188 -17.85 18.93 12.43
N LEU A 189 -17.90 17.62 12.72
CA LEU A 189 -16.81 16.93 13.42
C LEU A 189 -15.52 16.90 12.60
N TYR A 190 -15.61 16.97 11.27
CA TYR A 190 -14.41 17.12 10.42
C TYR A 190 -13.69 18.42 10.74
N ASP A 191 -14.41 19.53 10.85
CA ASP A 191 -13.84 20.85 11.18
C ASP A 191 -13.21 20.84 12.58
N VAL A 192 -13.83 20.14 13.53
CA VAL A 192 -13.29 20.01 14.90
C VAL A 192 -11.96 19.24 14.88
N ILE A 193 -11.90 18.11 14.19
CA ILE A 193 -10.68 17.30 14.11
C ILE A 193 -9.59 17.99 13.31
N ASP A 194 -9.94 18.70 12.26
CA ASP A 194 -8.97 19.45 11.45
C ASP A 194 -8.24 20.52 12.26
N ARG A 195 -8.87 21.09 13.28
CA ARG A 195 -8.23 22.07 14.19
C ARG A 195 -7.09 21.50 15.01
N PHE A 196 -7.03 20.18 15.23
CA PHE A 196 -5.89 19.55 15.92
C PHE A 196 -4.65 19.42 15.03
N TYR A 197 -4.78 19.53 13.71
CA TYR A 197 -3.69 19.36 12.72
C TYR A 197 -2.93 18.03 12.80
N LEU A 198 -3.35 17.07 13.62
CA LEU A 198 -2.63 15.81 13.86
C LEU A 198 -2.71 14.82 12.69
N LYS A 199 -3.79 14.85 11.91
CA LYS A 199 -3.93 13.98 10.75
C LYS A 199 -2.88 14.22 9.67
N TYR A 200 -2.38 15.46 9.54
CA TYR A 200 -1.38 15.82 8.53
C TYR A 200 0.03 15.39 8.91
N THR A 201 0.30 15.18 10.19
CA THR A 201 1.62 14.76 10.67
C THR A 201 1.78 13.25 10.70
N SER A 202 0.69 12.49 10.71
CA SER A 202 0.70 11.03 10.86
C SER A 202 0.49 10.30 9.53
N GLY A 203 -0.64 10.37 8.88
CA GLY A 203 -0.92 9.78 7.57
C GLY A 203 -0.14 8.48 7.24
N PHE A 204 0.46 8.39 6.07
CA PHE A 204 1.34 7.28 5.69
C PHE A 204 2.64 7.20 6.49
N THR A 205 3.04 8.28 7.20
CA THR A 205 4.19 8.28 8.12
C THR A 205 3.99 7.25 9.24
N SER A 206 2.75 7.02 9.68
CA SER A 206 2.43 5.99 10.67
C SER A 206 2.78 4.58 10.19
N TYR A 207 2.40 4.21 8.97
CA TYR A 207 2.79 2.93 8.35
C TYR A 207 4.31 2.83 8.15
N PHE A 208 4.94 3.94 7.76
CA PHE A 208 6.38 3.99 7.55
C PHE A 208 7.15 3.70 8.85
N ILE A 209 6.79 4.37 9.93
CA ILE A 209 7.39 4.15 11.26
C ILE A 209 6.99 2.79 11.83
N MET A 210 5.74 2.35 11.63
CA MET A 210 5.28 1.03 12.04
C MET A 210 6.09 -0.09 11.39
N GLY A 211 6.46 0.05 10.11
CA GLY A 211 7.33 -0.90 9.43
C GLY A 211 8.71 -1.03 10.10
N TRP A 212 9.33 0.09 10.48
CA TRP A 212 10.57 0.09 11.28
C TRP A 212 10.35 -0.57 12.64
N TYR A 213 9.26 -0.25 13.34
CA TYR A 213 8.95 -0.84 14.64
C TYR A 213 8.77 -2.36 14.54
N LEU A 214 7.96 -2.84 13.62
CA LEU A 214 7.71 -4.27 13.42
C LEU A 214 8.96 -5.04 12.97
N ARG A 215 9.90 -4.40 12.28
CA ARG A 215 11.18 -5.02 11.95
C ARG A 215 12.06 -5.21 13.18
N ASN A 216 12.12 -4.21 14.06
CA ASN A 216 13.07 -4.18 15.19
C ASN A 216 12.54 -4.84 16.46
N TYR A 217 11.23 -4.95 16.61
CA TYR A 217 10.60 -5.52 17.79
C TYR A 217 9.67 -6.68 17.45
N GLU A 218 9.56 -7.60 18.40
CA GLU A 218 8.56 -8.67 18.36
C GLU A 218 7.33 -8.25 19.16
N LEU A 219 6.14 -8.48 18.61
CA LEU A 219 4.91 -8.22 19.34
C LEU A 219 4.70 -9.30 20.41
N PRO A 220 4.40 -8.91 21.68
CA PRO A 220 4.24 -9.87 22.77
C PRO A 220 3.06 -10.81 22.56
N HIS A 221 1.98 -10.35 21.92
CA HIS A 221 0.73 -11.09 21.72
C HIS A 221 0.44 -11.35 20.23
N LYS A 222 1.32 -12.09 19.55
CA LYS A 222 1.16 -12.40 18.10
C LYS A 222 -0.20 -13.04 17.77
N LYS A 223 -0.70 -13.94 18.62
CA LYS A 223 -2.02 -14.57 18.41
C LYS A 223 -3.15 -13.53 18.38
N LEU A 224 -3.13 -12.56 19.30
CA LEU A 224 -4.09 -11.45 19.30
C LEU A 224 -3.95 -10.60 18.02
N CYS A 225 -2.73 -10.31 17.59
CA CYS A 225 -2.49 -9.60 16.33
C CYS A 225 -3.11 -10.33 15.12
N TYR A 226 -2.98 -11.66 15.06
CA TYR A 226 -3.58 -12.46 13.98
C TYR A 226 -5.11 -12.49 14.05
N CYS A 227 -5.68 -12.61 15.26
CA CYS A 227 -7.13 -12.53 15.45
C CYS A 227 -7.69 -11.17 15.03
N LEU A 228 -7.03 -10.07 15.45
CA LEU A 228 -7.41 -8.71 15.05
C LEU A 228 -7.24 -8.48 13.55
N GLY A 229 -6.20 -9.04 12.94
CA GLY A 229 -6.01 -8.97 11.50
C GLY A 229 -7.09 -9.72 10.72
N MET A 230 -7.48 -10.92 11.18
CA MET A 230 -8.60 -11.66 10.58
C MET A 230 -9.91 -10.91 10.75
N ALA A 231 -10.19 -10.38 11.94
CA ALA A 231 -11.34 -9.52 12.18
C ALA A 231 -11.31 -8.30 11.24
N GLY A 232 -10.14 -7.67 11.07
CA GLY A 232 -9.95 -6.56 10.13
C GLY A 232 -10.32 -6.95 8.69
N LEU A 233 -9.87 -8.11 8.21
CA LEU A 233 -10.25 -8.62 6.88
C LEU A 233 -11.75 -8.86 6.76
N CYS A 234 -12.36 -9.50 7.75
CA CYS A 234 -13.81 -9.71 7.80
C CYS A 234 -14.58 -8.39 7.81
N ILE A 235 -14.13 -7.41 8.61
CA ILE A 235 -14.74 -6.07 8.66
C ILE A 235 -14.56 -5.35 7.30
N THR A 236 -13.43 -5.50 6.63
CA THR A 236 -13.24 -4.93 5.28
C THR A 236 -14.29 -5.49 4.32
N PHE A 237 -14.43 -6.81 4.28
CA PHE A 237 -15.34 -7.51 3.38
C PHE A 237 -16.84 -7.23 3.70
N LEU A 238 -17.25 -7.44 4.94
CA LEU A 238 -18.65 -7.27 5.35
C LEU A 238 -19.03 -5.79 5.50
N GLY A 239 -18.09 -4.96 5.96
CA GLY A 239 -18.29 -3.52 6.11
C GLY A 239 -18.52 -2.83 4.78
N THR A 240 -17.74 -3.17 3.74
CA THR A 240 -17.95 -2.64 2.38
C THR A 240 -19.32 -3.07 1.83
N TYR A 241 -19.73 -4.32 2.06
CA TYR A 241 -21.09 -4.75 1.71
C TYR A 241 -22.14 -3.92 2.45
N GLY A 242 -21.97 -3.74 3.75
CA GLY A 242 -22.90 -2.94 4.58
C GLY A 242 -22.95 -1.47 4.17
N GLU A 243 -21.79 -0.86 3.85
CA GLU A 243 -21.70 0.51 3.35
C GLU A 243 -22.52 0.71 2.07
N LEU A 244 -22.32 -0.16 1.09
CA LEU A 244 -23.02 -0.06 -0.19
C LEU A 244 -24.51 -0.43 -0.10
N SER A 245 -24.88 -1.43 0.74
CA SER A 245 -26.24 -1.96 0.80
C SER A 245 -27.16 -1.17 1.70
N TYR A 246 -26.68 -0.74 2.87
CA TYR A 246 -27.51 -0.14 3.92
C TYR A 246 -27.28 1.36 4.09
N LEU A 247 -26.03 1.82 3.93
CA LEU A 247 -25.70 3.23 4.04
C LEU A 247 -25.83 3.95 2.70
N HIS A 248 -25.93 3.21 1.58
CA HIS A 248 -25.97 3.73 0.21
C HIS A 248 -24.87 4.75 -0.05
N SER A 249 -23.71 4.56 0.62
CA SER A 249 -22.54 5.42 0.53
C SER A 249 -21.51 4.80 -0.42
N ASN A 250 -20.83 5.64 -1.17
CA ASN A 250 -19.70 5.27 -2.04
C ASN A 250 -18.39 5.92 -1.53
N GLU A 251 -18.28 6.18 -0.23
CA GLU A 251 -17.10 6.80 0.38
C GLU A 251 -15.93 5.80 0.56
N TRP A 252 -16.21 4.50 0.35
CA TRP A 252 -15.22 3.41 0.45
C TRP A 252 -14.51 3.38 1.81
N ILE A 253 -15.25 3.62 2.90
CA ILE A 253 -14.77 3.78 4.27
C ILE A 253 -13.91 2.58 4.68
N PHE A 254 -14.43 1.36 4.43
CA PHE A 254 -13.75 0.12 4.83
C PHE A 254 -12.61 -0.28 3.88
N TYR A 255 -12.52 0.32 2.70
CA TYR A 255 -11.45 0.13 1.73
C TYR A 255 -10.31 1.15 1.85
N SER A 256 -10.48 2.17 2.70
CA SER A 256 -9.49 3.22 2.90
C SER A 256 -8.18 2.65 3.47
N ASN A 257 -7.04 3.12 2.96
CA ASN A 257 -5.75 2.82 3.57
C ASN A 257 -5.66 3.31 5.03
N PHE A 258 -6.51 4.26 5.43
CA PHE A 258 -6.57 4.83 6.78
C PHE A 258 -7.75 4.29 7.59
N SER A 259 -8.34 3.17 7.20
CA SER A 259 -9.29 2.47 8.04
C SER A 259 -8.59 1.57 9.07
N VAL A 260 -9.19 1.43 10.24
CA VAL A 260 -8.72 0.57 11.33
C VAL A 260 -8.59 -0.87 10.86
N ASN A 261 -9.59 -1.36 10.12
CA ASN A 261 -9.64 -2.73 9.60
C ASN A 261 -8.46 -3.03 8.66
N VAL A 262 -8.13 -2.14 7.72
CA VAL A 262 -6.99 -2.31 6.81
C VAL A 262 -5.66 -2.21 7.57
N CYS A 263 -5.56 -1.30 8.54
CA CYS A 263 -4.37 -1.17 9.39
C CYS A 263 -4.08 -2.46 10.17
N LEU A 264 -5.08 -3.01 10.86
CA LEU A 264 -4.97 -4.25 11.65
C LEU A 264 -4.60 -5.45 10.76
N TYR A 265 -5.28 -5.58 9.62
CA TYR A 265 -5.02 -6.66 8.67
C TYR A 265 -3.60 -6.58 8.10
N SER A 266 -3.17 -5.40 7.65
CA SER A 266 -1.84 -5.19 7.09
C SER A 266 -0.72 -5.44 8.10
N THR A 267 -0.93 -5.02 9.35
CA THR A 267 -0.02 -5.31 10.47
C THR A 267 0.10 -6.81 10.71
N ALA A 268 -1.03 -7.53 10.73
CA ALA A 268 -1.04 -8.98 10.92
C ALA A 268 -0.31 -9.73 9.80
N VAL A 269 -0.50 -9.32 8.54
CA VAL A 269 0.20 -9.90 7.38
C VAL A 269 1.72 -9.68 7.50
N PHE A 270 2.15 -8.46 7.86
CA PHE A 270 3.58 -8.17 8.07
C PHE A 270 4.18 -9.06 9.16
N VAL A 271 3.51 -9.13 10.33
CA VAL A 271 3.97 -9.94 11.48
C VAL A 271 3.98 -11.42 11.15
N LEU A 272 2.98 -11.92 10.43
CA LEU A 272 2.89 -13.32 10.01
C LEU A 272 4.07 -13.71 9.11
N ILE A 273 4.29 -12.95 8.04
CA ILE A 273 5.38 -13.21 7.10
C ILE A 273 6.74 -13.10 7.80
N LYS A 274 6.94 -12.09 8.65
CA LYS A 274 8.16 -11.99 9.47
C LYS A 274 8.32 -13.19 10.40
N SER A 275 7.24 -13.65 11.06
CA SER A 275 7.30 -14.78 11.99
C SER A 275 7.63 -16.11 11.31
N LEU A 276 7.12 -16.32 10.09
CA LEU A 276 7.33 -17.55 9.33
C LEU A 276 8.70 -17.58 8.61
N TYR A 277 9.15 -16.44 8.10
CA TYR A 277 10.28 -16.35 7.18
C TYR A 277 11.41 -15.45 7.65
N GLY A 278 11.34 -14.89 8.86
CA GLY A 278 12.34 -13.95 9.39
C GLY A 278 13.76 -14.51 9.51
N SER A 279 13.89 -15.82 9.75
CA SER A 279 15.18 -16.54 9.82
C SER A 279 15.51 -17.28 8.52
N VAL A 280 14.61 -17.31 7.54
CA VAL A 280 14.80 -18.05 6.29
C VAL A 280 15.80 -17.31 5.40
N ARG A 281 16.81 -18.04 4.91
CA ARG A 281 17.77 -17.56 3.92
C ARG A 281 17.31 -17.96 2.51
N TYR A 282 17.76 -17.22 1.52
CA TYR A 282 17.52 -17.58 0.13
C TYR A 282 18.07 -18.96 -0.21
N SER A 283 17.29 -19.73 -0.99
CA SER A 283 17.68 -21.01 -1.60
C SER A 283 17.32 -20.97 -3.09
N ASP A 284 17.64 -22.05 -3.80
CA ASP A 284 17.31 -22.19 -5.22
C ASP A 284 15.93 -22.84 -5.46
N SER A 285 15.06 -22.88 -4.44
CA SER A 285 13.70 -23.36 -4.59
C SER A 285 12.88 -22.46 -5.53
N PHE A 286 11.91 -23.06 -6.22
CA PHE A 286 10.98 -22.35 -7.11
C PHE A 286 10.31 -21.15 -6.42
N PHE A 287 9.90 -21.32 -5.15
CA PHE A 287 9.27 -20.24 -4.36
C PHE A 287 10.19 -19.03 -4.18
N HIS A 288 11.46 -19.26 -3.86
CA HIS A 288 12.45 -18.18 -3.72
C HIS A 288 12.79 -17.52 -5.07
N LEU A 289 12.85 -18.32 -6.14
CA LEU A 289 13.07 -17.78 -7.48
C LEU A 289 11.90 -16.90 -7.93
N ALA A 290 10.65 -17.36 -7.75
CA ALA A 290 9.45 -16.59 -8.06
C ALA A 290 9.40 -15.27 -7.26
N THR A 291 9.70 -15.33 -5.95
CA THR A 291 9.79 -14.13 -5.11
C THR A 291 10.81 -13.13 -5.65
N ARG A 292 12.00 -13.59 -6.04
CA ARG A 292 13.03 -12.71 -6.64
C ARG A 292 12.56 -12.10 -7.96
N LEU A 293 11.89 -12.87 -8.80
CA LEU A 293 11.40 -12.42 -10.11
C LEU A 293 10.39 -11.29 -9.95
N VAL A 294 9.36 -11.51 -9.12
CA VAL A 294 8.35 -10.47 -8.84
C VAL A 294 8.99 -9.23 -8.20
N ASN A 295 9.88 -9.43 -7.21
CA ASN A 295 10.53 -8.32 -6.53
C ASN A 295 11.42 -7.49 -7.47
N ARG A 296 12.19 -8.13 -8.34
CA ARG A 296 13.05 -7.47 -9.33
C ARG A 296 12.25 -6.61 -10.31
N ASN A 297 11.08 -7.09 -10.71
CA ASN A 297 10.22 -6.44 -11.69
C ASN A 297 9.10 -5.58 -11.07
N SER A 298 9.00 -5.50 -9.73
CA SER A 298 7.87 -4.86 -9.05
C SER A 298 7.59 -3.41 -9.47
N LEU A 299 8.62 -2.63 -9.77
CA LEU A 299 8.47 -1.26 -10.25
C LEU A 299 7.95 -1.21 -11.70
N GLY A 300 8.41 -2.13 -12.56
CA GLY A 300 7.90 -2.28 -13.93
C GLY A 300 6.43 -2.72 -13.91
N ILE A 301 6.11 -3.77 -13.14
CA ILE A 301 4.73 -4.25 -12.95
C ILE A 301 3.83 -3.09 -12.50
N TYR A 302 4.28 -2.34 -11.47
CA TYR A 302 3.55 -1.17 -10.99
C TYR A 302 3.32 -0.11 -12.08
N ALA A 303 4.29 0.10 -12.96
CA ALA A 303 4.19 1.12 -14.01
C ALA A 303 3.19 0.76 -15.11
N VAL A 304 3.19 -0.51 -15.56
CA VAL A 304 2.49 -0.91 -16.79
C VAL A 304 1.17 -1.64 -16.57
N HIS A 305 0.93 -2.19 -15.35
CA HIS A 305 -0.27 -3.00 -15.09
C HIS A 305 -1.58 -2.29 -15.45
N ALA A 306 -1.67 -0.97 -15.22
CA ALA A 306 -2.88 -0.22 -15.51
C ALA A 306 -3.18 -0.13 -17.02
N ALA A 307 -2.16 0.04 -17.86
CA ALA A 307 -2.32 0.01 -19.32
C ALA A 307 -2.73 -1.39 -19.80
N ILE A 308 -2.06 -2.44 -19.28
CA ILE A 308 -2.40 -3.82 -19.62
C ILE A 308 -3.84 -4.14 -19.20
N LEU A 309 -4.24 -3.72 -17.99
CA LEU A 309 -5.61 -3.92 -17.50
C LEU A 309 -6.66 -3.21 -18.38
N ALA A 310 -6.35 -2.01 -18.87
CA ALA A 310 -7.25 -1.28 -19.75
C ALA A 310 -7.52 -2.05 -21.07
N GLU A 311 -6.54 -2.80 -21.58
CA GLU A 311 -6.68 -3.61 -22.78
C GLU A 311 -7.30 -5.00 -22.50
N VAL A 312 -6.89 -5.63 -21.39
CA VAL A 312 -7.24 -7.02 -21.08
C VAL A 312 -8.63 -7.14 -20.44
N SER A 313 -8.98 -6.23 -19.52
CA SER A 313 -10.24 -6.36 -18.76
C SER A 313 -11.50 -6.37 -19.63
N PRO A 314 -11.63 -5.55 -20.71
CA PRO A 314 -12.80 -5.61 -21.58
C PRO A 314 -12.99 -6.96 -22.26
N LEU A 315 -11.90 -7.67 -22.60
CA LEU A 315 -11.97 -8.98 -23.29
C LEU A 315 -12.63 -10.06 -22.42
N PHE A 316 -12.56 -9.91 -21.10
CA PHE A 316 -13.09 -10.87 -20.14
C PHE A 316 -14.27 -10.34 -19.32
N SER A 317 -14.83 -9.20 -19.71
CA SER A 317 -15.92 -8.51 -18.99
C SER A 317 -17.19 -9.35 -18.81
N GLN A 318 -17.43 -10.29 -19.73
CA GLN A 318 -18.59 -11.20 -19.72
C GLN A 318 -18.36 -12.47 -18.87
N LEU A 319 -17.12 -12.74 -18.48
CA LEU A 319 -16.82 -13.89 -17.62
C LEU A 319 -17.19 -13.60 -16.16
N HIS A 320 -17.62 -14.65 -15.47
CA HIS A 320 -17.85 -14.56 -14.02
C HIS A 320 -16.55 -14.22 -13.27
N ALA A 321 -16.62 -13.34 -12.27
CA ALA A 321 -15.48 -12.81 -11.54
C ALA A 321 -14.54 -13.90 -10.97
N LEU A 322 -15.08 -15.05 -10.58
CA LEU A 322 -14.30 -16.18 -10.05
C LEU A 322 -13.24 -16.70 -11.06
N ILE A 323 -13.55 -16.63 -12.35
CA ILE A 323 -12.63 -17.04 -13.43
C ILE A 323 -11.87 -15.83 -13.95
N ALA A 324 -12.56 -14.73 -14.16
CA ALA A 324 -11.99 -13.53 -14.78
C ALA A 324 -10.89 -12.90 -13.93
N VAL A 325 -11.08 -12.76 -12.61
CA VAL A 325 -10.09 -12.09 -11.73
C VAL A 325 -8.76 -12.85 -11.75
N PRO A 326 -8.68 -14.16 -11.50
CA PRO A 326 -7.42 -14.91 -11.59
C PRO A 326 -6.81 -14.88 -13.00
N LEU A 327 -7.63 -15.00 -14.05
CA LEU A 327 -7.17 -15.03 -15.43
C LEU A 327 -6.55 -13.70 -15.85
N ILE A 328 -7.27 -12.59 -15.65
CA ILE A 328 -6.78 -11.23 -15.94
C ILE A 328 -5.50 -10.94 -15.12
N PHE A 329 -5.49 -11.32 -13.84
CA PHE A 329 -4.31 -11.18 -12.99
C PHE A 329 -3.09 -11.91 -13.57
N VAL A 330 -3.22 -13.19 -13.95
CA VAL A 330 -2.13 -13.98 -14.53
C VAL A 330 -1.64 -13.37 -15.84
N ILE A 331 -2.55 -12.96 -16.74
CA ILE A 331 -2.19 -12.30 -18.00
C ILE A 331 -1.43 -10.99 -17.70
N THR A 332 -1.97 -10.17 -16.80
CA THR A 332 -1.34 -8.88 -16.43
C THR A 332 0.05 -9.08 -15.87
N MET A 333 0.22 -10.04 -14.96
CA MET A 333 1.53 -10.33 -14.35
C MET A 333 2.56 -10.85 -15.35
N ASN A 334 2.14 -11.65 -16.34
CA ASN A 334 3.06 -12.16 -17.37
C ASN A 334 3.41 -11.12 -18.43
N ALA A 335 2.49 -10.18 -18.72
CA ALA A 335 2.71 -9.11 -19.69
C ALA A 335 3.45 -7.89 -19.10
N SER A 336 3.56 -7.81 -17.76
CA SER A 336 4.24 -6.73 -17.05
C SER A 336 5.70 -7.09 -16.73
#